data_6d35092c4c64cd7ea0bcdcd7c88e91a9
#
_entry.id   6d35092c4c64cd7ea0bcdcd7c88e91a9
#
_cell.length_a   1.000
_cell.length_b   1.000
_cell.length_c   1.000
_cell.angle_alpha   90.00
_cell.angle_beta   90.00
_cell.angle_gamma   90.00
#
_symmetry.space_group_name_H-M   'P 1'
#
loop_
_entity.id
_entity.type
_entity.pdbx_description
1 polymer ?
#
loop_
_entity_poly.entity_id
_entity_poly.type
_entity_poly.pdbx_seq_one_letter_code
_entity_poly.pdbx_strand_id
1 'polypeptide(L)'
;NTNALLASLEDETRVKDIKRYGLKINKNDSNPATRCTYLFDAVGKTPAGMNYATGEFDFGDWADVFFVKNNYPAMVRYDGTEDYKLDPNNQTKKADGTESDISSVDYGGNAMSVFDGSGDKGKIWLSQFEIGNYEYMIISNAQYDESYNDDAYVREDGSHADKLYYPMFGGSFDGTRLRSLANQTLMYGANTTTEITRAKANGDGWSIGSWSKRNLLDCMLKIISKTDNSQTAFGQGQTTGYVDDASQNYGHLPTGTLADKGQFFGYSDKTHEVKVFYIEKWWGNRWDRINGLLMVGGEILAKMRPPYNLTGEGFEKVGITFTGNSSGWQKNTKSSRFGRIVSSVGGSSSTYTCDYFWYNSEIIAVALCGGSCSNGDSCGAAYLRLSNGASTAYWVIGASIFLEQPIAA
;
A
#
# COMPACT_ATOMS: atom_id res chain seq x y z
N ASN A 1 23.24 12.67 11.89
CA ASN A 1 22.24 12.53 12.94
C ASN A 1 21.98 11.12 13.42
N THR A 2 22.95 10.22 13.20
CA THR A 2 22.92 8.81 13.64
C THR A 2 22.79 8.69 15.17
N ASN A 3 23.42 9.60 15.92
CA ASN A 3 23.35 9.60 17.39
C ASN A 3 21.96 9.92 17.93
N ALA A 4 21.20 10.80 17.29
CA ALA A 4 19.82 11.11 17.68
C ALA A 4 18.89 9.91 17.39
N LEU A 5 19.13 9.20 16.28
CA LEU A 5 18.39 7.98 15.93
C LEU A 5 18.71 6.81 16.88
N LEU A 6 19.98 6.68 17.28
CA LEU A 6 20.38 5.68 18.30
C LEU A 6 19.74 6.01 19.65
N ALA A 7 19.75 7.27 20.08
CA ALA A 7 19.11 7.71 21.32
C ALA A 7 17.59 7.43 21.30
N SER A 8 16.92 7.61 20.14
CA SER A 8 15.50 7.26 19.97
C SER A 8 15.23 5.75 20.12
N LEU A 9 16.20 4.90 19.79
CA LEU A 9 16.10 3.45 20.00
C LEU A 9 16.31 3.03 21.46
N GLU A 10 17.05 3.81 22.23
CA GLU A 10 17.48 3.46 23.61
C GLU A 10 16.59 4.08 24.69
N ASP A 11 15.80 5.13 24.38
CA ASP A 11 14.99 5.87 25.34
C ASP A 11 13.66 5.18 25.64
N GLU A 12 13.65 4.27 26.60
CA GLU A 12 12.44 3.58 27.09
C GLU A 12 11.61 4.43 28.08
N THR A 13 12.09 5.62 28.47
CA THR A 13 11.50 6.37 29.59
C THR A 13 10.57 7.49 29.17
N ARG A 14 10.50 7.81 27.88
CA ARG A 14 10.06 9.11 27.41
C ARG A 14 8.56 9.39 27.39
N VAL A 15 7.65 8.46 27.36
CA VAL A 15 6.20 8.71 27.57
C VAL A 15 5.46 7.37 27.72
N LYS A 16 4.92 7.09 28.88
CA LYS A 16 4.27 5.82 29.22
C LYS A 16 3.05 5.44 28.36
N ASP A 17 2.48 6.39 27.66
CA ASP A 17 1.24 6.18 26.88
C ASP A 17 1.45 6.08 25.36
N ILE A 18 2.68 6.38 24.86
CA ILE A 18 2.99 6.23 23.44
C ILE A 18 3.41 4.79 23.15
N LYS A 19 2.66 4.13 22.28
CA LYS A 19 2.95 2.77 21.81
C LYS A 19 3.76 2.82 20.53
N ARG A 20 4.85 2.05 20.50
CA ARG A 20 5.74 1.93 19.33
C ARG A 20 5.87 0.48 18.90
N TYR A 21 5.59 0.18 17.68
CA TYR A 21 5.72 -1.16 17.11
C TYR A 21 6.78 -1.12 16.01
N GLY A 22 7.93 -1.74 16.25
CA GLY A 22 9.08 -1.66 15.38
C GLY A 22 9.49 -2.99 14.76
N LEU A 23 10.10 -2.89 13.59
CA LEU A 23 10.78 -3.98 12.90
C LEU A 23 12.18 -3.53 12.52
N LYS A 24 13.19 -4.30 12.92
CA LYS A 24 14.58 -4.18 12.47
C LYS A 24 14.85 -5.25 11.42
N ILE A 25 15.40 -4.87 10.27
CA ILE A 25 15.71 -5.76 9.16
C ILE A 25 17.22 -5.81 8.94
N ASN A 26 17.82 -7.00 9.03
CA ASN A 26 19.22 -7.23 8.74
C ASN A 26 19.42 -7.39 7.22
N LYS A 27 20.07 -6.40 6.57
CA LYS A 27 20.31 -6.42 5.12
C LYS A 27 21.27 -7.56 4.67
N ASN A 28 22.09 -8.08 5.58
CA ASN A 28 23.03 -9.17 5.29
C ASN A 28 22.38 -10.56 5.35
N ASP A 29 21.23 -10.70 6.00
CA ASP A 29 20.47 -11.94 6.02
C ASP A 29 19.53 -11.99 4.80
N SER A 30 19.65 -13.00 3.98
CA SER A 30 18.82 -13.18 2.79
C SER A 30 17.46 -13.84 3.06
N ASN A 31 17.30 -14.50 4.21
CA ASN A 31 16.05 -15.17 4.55
C ASN A 31 14.99 -14.14 4.99
N PRO A 32 13.87 -14.02 4.28
CA PRO A 32 12.85 -13.01 4.55
C PRO A 32 12.24 -13.08 5.95
N ALA A 33 12.24 -14.23 6.60
CA ALA A 33 11.67 -14.42 7.94
C ALA A 33 12.69 -14.12 9.05
N THR A 34 13.93 -14.64 8.95
CA THR A 34 14.95 -14.50 9.99
C THR A 34 15.61 -13.14 10.00
N ARG A 35 15.61 -12.42 8.88
CA ARG A 35 16.14 -11.06 8.81
C ARG A 35 15.36 -10.02 9.61
N CYS A 36 14.13 -10.34 10.01
CA CYS A 36 13.20 -9.45 10.70
C CYS A 36 13.19 -9.70 12.20
N THR A 37 13.44 -8.65 13.01
CA THR A 37 13.42 -8.69 14.47
C THR A 37 12.48 -7.62 15.01
N TYR A 38 11.60 -7.98 15.92
CA TYR A 38 10.71 -7.04 16.60
C TYR A 38 11.44 -6.10 17.56
N LEU A 39 10.94 -4.87 17.67
CA LEU A 39 11.41 -3.83 18.57
C LEU A 39 10.23 -3.24 19.37
N PHE A 40 10.51 -2.70 20.54
CA PHE A 40 9.57 -1.98 21.40
C PHE A 40 8.33 -2.82 21.75
N ASP A 41 7.13 -2.25 21.70
CA ASP A 41 5.86 -2.93 22.00
C ASP A 41 5.53 -4.12 21.06
N ALA A 42 6.30 -4.33 19.99
CA ALA A 42 6.20 -5.52 19.16
C ALA A 42 6.96 -6.73 19.73
N VAL A 43 7.92 -6.52 20.63
CA VAL A 43 8.71 -7.63 21.22
C VAL A 43 7.80 -8.60 21.96
N GLY A 44 7.96 -9.89 21.67
CA GLY A 44 7.14 -10.95 22.26
C GLY A 44 5.81 -11.22 21.57
N LYS A 45 5.38 -10.38 20.59
CA LYS A 45 4.14 -10.63 19.86
C LYS A 45 4.29 -11.79 18.89
N THR A 46 3.25 -12.58 18.78
CA THR A 46 3.07 -13.59 17.74
C THR A 46 2.76 -12.89 16.41
N PRO A 47 3.49 -13.17 15.34
CA PRO A 47 3.20 -12.60 14.02
C PRO A 47 1.81 -13.00 13.49
N ALA A 48 1.21 -12.10 12.72
CA ALA A 48 -0.03 -12.37 11.99
C ALA A 48 0.24 -12.98 10.61
N GLY A 49 -0.68 -13.80 10.10
CA GLY A 49 -0.59 -14.36 8.77
C GLY A 49 -1.72 -15.32 8.43
N MET A 50 -1.82 -15.69 7.16
CA MET A 50 -2.78 -16.71 6.71
C MET A 50 -2.38 -18.10 7.20
N ASN A 51 -3.34 -18.81 7.79
CA ASN A 51 -3.25 -20.24 7.99
C ASN A 51 -3.91 -20.94 6.79
N TYR A 52 -3.11 -21.32 5.81
CA TYR A 52 -3.62 -21.96 4.59
C TYR A 52 -4.21 -23.36 4.80
N ALA A 53 -3.90 -24.01 5.93
CA ALA A 53 -4.48 -25.31 6.27
C ALA A 53 -5.95 -25.19 6.73
N THR A 54 -6.27 -24.11 7.46
CA THR A 54 -7.65 -23.84 7.92
C THR A 54 -8.42 -22.88 7.01
N GLY A 55 -7.72 -22.13 6.17
CA GLY A 55 -8.32 -21.06 5.35
C GLY A 55 -8.74 -19.84 6.16
N GLU A 56 -8.13 -19.62 7.33
CA GLU A 56 -8.41 -18.49 8.21
C GLU A 56 -7.18 -17.62 8.39
N PHE A 57 -7.39 -16.32 8.59
CA PHE A 57 -6.31 -15.39 8.96
C PHE A 57 -6.09 -15.44 10.47
N ASP A 58 -4.86 -15.74 10.88
CA ASP A 58 -4.44 -15.67 12.28
C ASP A 58 -3.86 -14.28 12.57
N PHE A 59 -4.52 -13.52 13.43
CA PHE A 59 -4.06 -12.20 13.85
C PHE A 59 -2.86 -12.24 14.79
N GLY A 60 -2.47 -13.42 15.32
CA GLY A 60 -1.49 -13.48 16.39
C GLY A 60 -1.87 -12.54 17.55
N ASP A 61 -0.94 -11.67 17.94
CA ASP A 61 -1.18 -10.66 18.98
C ASP A 61 -1.47 -9.25 18.42
N TRP A 62 -1.97 -9.14 17.18
CA TRP A 62 -2.11 -7.85 16.50
C TRP A 62 -3.55 -7.32 16.41
N ALA A 63 -4.58 -8.13 16.69
CA ALA A 63 -5.98 -7.72 16.54
C ALA A 63 -6.34 -6.43 17.32
N ASP A 64 -5.80 -6.26 18.52
CA ASP A 64 -6.06 -5.11 19.40
C ASP A 64 -5.07 -3.96 19.23
N VAL A 65 -4.09 -4.08 18.34
CA VAL A 65 -3.15 -2.99 18.05
C VAL A 65 -3.88 -1.88 17.29
N PHE A 66 -3.65 -0.64 17.69
CA PHE A 66 -4.47 0.53 17.31
C PHE A 66 -4.70 0.65 15.79
N PHE A 67 -3.71 0.45 14.94
CA PHE A 67 -3.87 0.58 13.49
C PHE A 67 -4.55 -0.63 12.83
N VAL A 68 -4.61 -1.79 13.49
CA VAL A 68 -5.40 -2.96 13.08
C VAL A 68 -6.84 -2.81 13.56
N LYS A 69 -7.03 -2.49 14.85
CA LYS A 69 -8.33 -2.37 15.52
C LYS A 69 -9.17 -1.21 14.98
N ASN A 70 -8.55 -0.07 14.66
CA ASN A 70 -9.22 1.13 14.20
C ASN A 70 -9.36 1.21 12.66
N ASN A 71 -9.08 0.11 11.96
CA ASN A 71 -9.34 -0.04 10.54
C ASN A 71 -10.69 -0.70 10.32
N TYR A 72 -11.55 -0.09 9.48
CA TYR A 72 -12.88 -0.61 9.16
C TYR A 72 -13.29 -0.30 7.72
N PRO A 73 -14.19 -1.11 7.12
CA PRO A 73 -14.73 -0.86 5.80
C PRO A 73 -15.97 0.05 5.88
N ALA A 74 -16.11 0.99 4.95
CA ALA A 74 -17.23 1.93 4.90
C ALA A 74 -17.58 2.34 3.46
N MET A 75 -18.83 2.71 3.24
CA MET A 75 -19.24 3.46 2.06
C MET A 75 -19.06 4.95 2.30
N VAL A 76 -18.41 5.63 1.36
CA VAL A 76 -18.06 7.05 1.47
C VAL A 76 -18.59 7.78 0.25
N ARG A 77 -19.35 8.85 0.48
CA ARG A 77 -19.96 9.70 -0.55
C ARG A 77 -18.92 10.49 -1.33
N TYR A 78 -19.29 11.02 -2.49
CA TYR A 78 -18.40 11.83 -3.33
C TYR A 78 -17.88 13.09 -2.61
N ASP A 79 -18.65 13.65 -1.70
CA ASP A 79 -18.24 14.78 -0.83
C ASP A 79 -17.27 14.37 0.29
N GLY A 80 -16.91 13.08 0.36
CA GLY A 80 -16.00 12.52 1.35
C GLY A 80 -16.64 12.19 2.70
N THR A 81 -17.95 12.34 2.86
CA THR A 81 -18.64 11.93 4.09
C THR A 81 -18.81 10.41 4.16
N GLU A 82 -18.57 9.83 5.32
CA GLU A 82 -18.88 8.42 5.58
C GLU A 82 -20.41 8.26 5.71
N ASP A 83 -21.00 7.46 4.80
CA ASP A 83 -22.43 7.20 4.79
C ASP A 83 -22.80 6.12 5.82
N TYR A 84 -22.16 4.97 5.71
CA TYR A 84 -22.33 3.87 6.66
C TYR A 84 -21.14 2.91 6.67
N LYS A 85 -20.97 2.21 7.80
CA LYS A 85 -20.00 1.13 7.93
C LYS A 85 -20.54 -0.16 7.33
N LEU A 86 -19.64 -0.92 6.74
CA LEU A 86 -19.90 -2.27 6.22
C LEU A 86 -19.65 -3.31 7.31
N ASP A 87 -20.25 -4.49 7.15
CA ASP A 87 -19.96 -5.63 8.01
C ASP A 87 -18.49 -6.02 7.87
N PRO A 88 -17.73 -6.13 8.96
CA PRO A 88 -16.30 -6.43 8.92
C PRO A 88 -15.98 -7.83 8.38
N ASN A 89 -16.94 -8.76 8.40
CA ASN A 89 -16.73 -10.13 7.92
C ASN A 89 -17.33 -10.39 6.54
N ASN A 90 -18.29 -9.54 6.12
CA ASN A 90 -18.96 -9.67 4.84
C ASN A 90 -19.43 -8.30 4.32
N GLN A 91 -18.64 -7.65 3.49
CA GLN A 91 -18.90 -6.29 3.03
C GLN A 91 -20.06 -6.20 2.01
N THR A 92 -20.64 -7.32 1.56
CA THR A 92 -21.93 -7.30 0.84
C THR A 92 -23.06 -6.84 1.74
N LYS A 93 -22.83 -6.74 3.05
CA LYS A 93 -23.74 -6.28 4.08
C LYS A 93 -23.24 -4.98 4.72
N LYS A 94 -24.19 -4.18 5.20
CA LYS A 94 -23.94 -3.10 6.16
C LYS A 94 -23.69 -3.67 7.55
N ALA A 95 -23.16 -2.87 8.45
CA ALA A 95 -22.93 -3.27 9.84
C ALA A 95 -24.20 -3.73 10.58
N ASP A 96 -25.38 -3.31 10.12
CA ASP A 96 -26.68 -3.74 10.67
C ASP A 96 -27.23 -5.04 10.02
N GLY A 97 -26.48 -5.65 9.09
CA GLY A 97 -26.82 -6.89 8.40
C GLY A 97 -27.67 -6.72 7.13
N THR A 98 -28.12 -5.51 6.80
CA THR A 98 -28.85 -5.25 5.54
C THR A 98 -27.91 -5.24 4.34
N GLU A 99 -28.45 -5.33 3.11
CA GLU A 99 -27.65 -5.31 1.88
C GLU A 99 -26.89 -3.97 1.73
N SER A 100 -25.63 -4.05 1.32
CA SER A 100 -24.81 -2.87 1.04
C SER A 100 -24.85 -2.48 -0.45
N ASP A 101 -24.36 -1.29 -0.75
CA ASP A 101 -24.30 -0.74 -2.11
C ASP A 101 -22.91 -0.94 -2.76
N ILE A 102 -22.07 -1.85 -2.26
CA ILE A 102 -20.68 -1.99 -2.74
C ILE A 102 -20.55 -2.33 -4.22
N SER A 103 -21.59 -2.91 -4.84
CA SER A 103 -21.62 -3.24 -6.27
C SER A 103 -22.53 -2.32 -7.09
N SER A 104 -23.17 -1.34 -6.46
CA SER A 104 -24.11 -0.42 -7.14
C SER A 104 -23.35 0.70 -7.86
N VAL A 105 -23.42 0.72 -9.18
CA VAL A 105 -22.86 1.83 -10.00
C VAL A 105 -23.62 3.14 -9.80
N ASP A 106 -24.89 3.07 -9.37
CA ASP A 106 -25.73 4.22 -9.09
C ASP A 106 -25.46 4.85 -7.70
N TYR A 107 -24.69 4.17 -6.86
CA TYR A 107 -24.31 4.72 -5.57
C TYR A 107 -23.40 5.94 -5.73
N GLY A 108 -23.73 7.04 -5.08
CA GLY A 108 -23.01 8.32 -5.17
C GLY A 108 -21.75 8.38 -4.31
N GLY A 109 -20.84 7.39 -4.44
CA GLY A 109 -19.62 7.30 -3.66
C GLY A 109 -18.84 6.00 -3.92
N ASN A 110 -17.96 5.63 -3.01
CA ASN A 110 -17.02 4.51 -3.14
C ASN A 110 -16.94 3.68 -1.85
N ALA A 111 -16.58 2.41 -2.00
CA ALA A 111 -16.25 1.54 -0.87
C ALA A 111 -14.79 1.77 -0.46
N MET A 112 -14.57 2.14 0.81
CA MET A 112 -13.26 2.55 1.31
C MET A 112 -12.89 1.76 2.57
N SER A 113 -11.61 1.40 2.67
CA SER A 113 -10.96 0.97 3.91
C SER A 113 -10.48 2.21 4.66
N VAL A 114 -10.98 2.40 5.86
CA VAL A 114 -10.75 3.59 6.69
C VAL A 114 -9.81 3.25 7.83
N PHE A 115 -8.71 3.99 7.98
CA PHE A 115 -7.89 3.99 9.18
C PHE A 115 -8.25 5.24 9.99
N ASP A 116 -8.88 5.04 11.14
CA ASP A 116 -9.40 6.11 11.97
C ASP A 116 -8.44 6.43 13.12
N GLY A 117 -7.72 7.54 12.98
CA GLY A 117 -6.81 8.08 14.01
C GLY A 117 -7.41 9.24 14.81
N SER A 118 -8.73 9.49 14.68
CA SER A 118 -9.40 10.60 15.38
C SER A 118 -9.49 10.38 16.90
N GLY A 119 -9.39 11.48 17.65
CA GLY A 119 -9.47 11.44 19.11
C GLY A 119 -8.40 10.55 19.73
N ASP A 120 -8.78 9.71 20.67
CA ASP A 120 -7.89 8.82 21.44
C ASP A 120 -7.48 7.53 20.68
N LYS A 121 -7.93 7.34 19.44
CA LYS A 121 -7.60 6.15 18.65
C LYS A 121 -6.14 6.12 18.21
N GLY A 122 -5.52 7.28 18.04
CA GLY A 122 -4.13 7.42 17.62
C GLY A 122 -3.94 7.41 16.11
N LYS A 123 -3.35 8.48 15.60
CA LYS A 123 -2.91 8.60 14.22
C LYS A 123 -1.67 7.73 13.99
N ILE A 124 -1.50 7.18 12.78
CA ILE A 124 -0.35 6.34 12.47
C ILE A 124 0.84 7.22 12.12
N TRP A 125 1.83 7.27 13.00
CA TRP A 125 3.12 7.93 12.80
C TRP A 125 4.16 6.91 12.39
N LEU A 126 4.99 7.25 11.42
CA LEU A 126 5.98 6.34 10.83
C LEU A 126 7.37 6.95 10.94
N SER A 127 8.33 6.18 11.47
CA SER A 127 9.76 6.46 11.41
C SER A 127 10.47 5.38 10.61
N GLN A 128 11.27 5.77 9.62
CA GLN A 128 12.08 4.87 8.79
C GLN A 128 13.48 5.42 8.61
N PHE A 129 14.47 4.60 8.88
CA PHE A 129 15.88 4.95 8.72
C PHE A 129 16.76 3.70 8.65
N GLU A 130 18.04 3.87 8.41
CA GLU A 130 19.02 2.80 8.46
C GLU A 130 20.25 3.18 9.29
N ILE A 131 20.82 2.20 9.98
CA ILE A 131 22.06 2.32 10.72
C ILE A 131 22.93 1.12 10.37
N GLY A 132 24.04 1.36 9.69
CA GLY A 132 24.91 0.29 9.20
C GLY A 132 24.17 -0.67 8.26
N ASN A 133 24.18 -1.95 8.61
CA ASN A 133 23.53 -3.00 7.82
C ASN A 133 22.06 -3.28 8.24
N TYR A 134 21.48 -2.40 9.05
CA TYR A 134 20.11 -2.57 9.54
C TYR A 134 19.20 -1.45 9.07
N GLU A 135 18.02 -1.85 8.61
CA GLU A 135 16.89 -0.96 8.36
C GLU A 135 15.93 -1.01 9.54
N TYR A 136 15.30 0.12 9.82
CA TYR A 136 14.32 0.28 10.89
C TYR A 136 13.03 0.86 10.33
N MET A 137 11.91 0.26 10.69
CA MET A 137 10.58 0.80 10.48
C MET A 137 9.79 0.70 11.78
N ILE A 138 9.24 1.83 12.22
CA ILE A 138 8.59 1.94 13.52
C ILE A 138 7.30 2.70 13.35
N ILE A 139 6.19 2.10 13.77
CA ILE A 139 4.86 2.73 13.80
C ILE A 139 4.54 3.10 15.24
N SER A 140 4.02 4.30 15.42
CA SER A 140 3.59 4.83 16.72
C SER A 140 2.19 5.43 16.62
N ASN A 141 1.46 5.44 17.74
CA ASN A 141 0.15 6.09 17.86
C ASN A 141 0.22 7.60 18.10
N ALA A 142 1.42 8.15 18.24
CA ALA A 142 1.70 9.58 18.36
C ALA A 142 3.10 9.89 17.85
N GLN A 143 3.41 11.17 17.59
CA GLN A 143 4.76 11.60 17.27
C GLN A 143 5.68 11.41 18.49
N TYR A 144 6.58 10.44 18.43
CA TYR A 144 7.51 10.15 19.53
C TYR A 144 8.69 11.14 19.55
N ASP A 145 9.25 11.42 18.38
CA ASP A 145 10.30 12.41 18.13
C ASP A 145 10.24 12.92 16.67
N GLU A 146 11.18 13.77 16.28
CA GLU A 146 11.25 14.39 14.93
C GLU A 146 11.48 13.40 13.78
N SER A 147 11.90 12.16 14.05
CA SER A 147 12.05 11.13 13.02
C SER A 147 10.71 10.54 12.57
N TYR A 148 9.66 10.73 13.38
CA TYR A 148 8.32 10.26 13.07
C TYR A 148 7.54 11.30 12.27
N ASN A 149 6.92 10.87 11.20
CA ASN A 149 6.09 11.69 10.33
C ASN A 149 4.70 11.05 10.12
N ASP A 150 3.75 11.88 9.73
CA ASP A 150 2.39 11.51 9.34
C ASP A 150 2.10 11.91 7.88
N ASP A 151 3.10 11.81 7.00
CA ASP A 151 3.04 12.27 5.61
C ASP A 151 1.84 11.72 4.82
N ALA A 152 1.40 10.50 5.14
CA ALA A 152 0.23 9.89 4.49
C ALA A 152 -1.09 10.63 4.80
N TYR A 153 -1.14 11.41 5.89
CA TYR A 153 -2.31 12.18 6.32
C TYR A 153 -2.33 13.62 5.81
N VAL A 154 -1.27 14.08 5.14
CA VAL A 154 -1.18 15.47 4.68
C VAL A 154 -2.01 15.67 3.42
N ARG A 155 -2.90 16.68 3.46
CA ARG A 155 -3.77 17.09 2.35
C ARG A 155 -3.05 18.01 1.37
N GLU A 156 -3.67 18.24 0.21
CA GLU A 156 -3.11 19.13 -0.82
C GLU A 156 -2.94 20.58 -0.33
N ASP A 157 -3.74 21.04 0.63
CA ASP A 157 -3.63 22.36 1.26
C ASP A 157 -2.57 22.42 2.38
N GLY A 158 -1.89 21.32 2.67
CA GLY A 158 -0.88 21.20 3.71
C GLY A 158 -1.42 20.92 5.11
N SER A 159 -2.74 20.88 5.29
CA SER A 159 -3.34 20.49 6.57
C SER A 159 -3.25 18.97 6.80
N HIS A 160 -3.40 18.55 8.05
CA HIS A 160 -3.30 17.14 8.43
C HIS A 160 -4.68 16.55 8.70
N ALA A 161 -4.97 15.42 8.07
CA ALA A 161 -6.16 14.62 8.33
C ALA A 161 -6.03 13.81 9.62
N ASP A 162 -7.15 13.27 10.11
CA ASP A 162 -7.19 12.29 11.20
C ASP A 162 -7.46 10.87 10.69
N LYS A 163 -7.97 10.74 9.48
CA LYS A 163 -8.32 9.47 8.85
C LYS A 163 -7.63 9.29 7.51
N LEU A 164 -7.31 8.03 7.19
CA LEU A 164 -6.86 7.63 5.87
C LEU A 164 -7.94 6.79 5.19
N TYR A 165 -8.14 7.04 3.90
CA TYR A 165 -9.09 6.31 3.07
C TYR A 165 -8.37 5.66 1.90
N TYR A 166 -8.33 4.32 1.93
CA TYR A 166 -7.81 3.48 0.87
C TYR A 166 -8.96 2.84 0.08
N PRO A 167 -8.78 2.51 -1.20
CA PRO A 167 -9.81 1.78 -1.94
C PRO A 167 -10.00 0.38 -1.36
N MET A 168 -11.24 -0.06 -1.19
CA MET A 168 -11.47 -1.48 -0.89
C MET A 168 -11.25 -2.35 -2.12
N PHE A 169 -11.54 -1.83 -3.29
CA PHE A 169 -11.47 -2.56 -4.55
C PHE A 169 -10.56 -1.85 -5.56
N GLY A 170 -9.92 -2.63 -6.43
CA GLY A 170 -9.16 -2.09 -7.55
C GLY A 170 -10.02 -1.17 -8.41
N GLY A 171 -9.41 -0.12 -8.98
CA GLY A 171 -10.14 0.91 -9.71
C GLY A 171 -10.90 0.38 -10.94
N SER A 172 -12.18 0.67 -11.01
CA SER A 172 -13.06 0.47 -12.15
C SER A 172 -13.48 1.81 -12.77
N PHE A 173 -14.06 1.82 -13.96
CA PHE A 173 -14.47 3.04 -14.64
C PHE A 173 -15.96 2.99 -14.99
N ASP A 174 -16.75 3.95 -14.49
CA ASP A 174 -18.19 4.03 -14.71
C ASP A 174 -18.60 4.84 -15.96
N GLY A 175 -17.65 5.21 -16.80
CA GLY A 175 -17.83 6.09 -17.95
C GLY A 175 -17.46 7.55 -17.66
N THR A 176 -17.32 7.94 -16.41
CA THR A 176 -16.95 9.30 -15.98
C THR A 176 -15.85 9.27 -14.90
N ARG A 177 -15.99 8.39 -13.92
CA ARG A 177 -15.19 8.36 -12.69
C ARG A 177 -14.40 7.08 -12.54
N LEU A 178 -13.25 7.18 -11.92
CA LEU A 178 -12.55 6.04 -11.33
C LEU A 178 -13.26 5.66 -10.02
N ARG A 179 -13.66 4.40 -9.86
CA ARG A 179 -14.49 3.92 -8.76
C ARG A 179 -13.80 2.80 -7.97
N SER A 180 -14.16 2.70 -6.68
CA SER A 180 -13.90 1.52 -5.84
C SER A 180 -15.23 0.85 -5.52
N LEU A 181 -15.63 -0.08 -6.39
CA LEU A 181 -16.88 -0.85 -6.28
C LEU A 181 -16.59 -2.33 -6.58
N ALA A 182 -17.38 -3.23 -5.98
CA ALA A 182 -17.34 -4.66 -6.22
C ALA A 182 -18.07 -5.05 -7.52
N ASN A 183 -17.78 -6.24 -8.04
CA ASN A 183 -18.38 -6.81 -9.25
C ASN A 183 -18.22 -5.93 -10.50
N GLN A 184 -17.09 -5.22 -10.58
CA GLN A 184 -16.76 -4.37 -11.72
C GLN A 184 -15.54 -4.93 -12.47
N THR A 185 -15.45 -4.60 -13.75
CA THR A 185 -14.23 -4.79 -14.54
C THR A 185 -13.18 -3.77 -14.11
N LEU A 186 -11.95 -4.23 -13.86
CA LEU A 186 -10.82 -3.33 -13.59
C LEU A 186 -10.58 -2.39 -14.77
N MET A 187 -10.42 -1.12 -14.49
CA MET A 187 -10.00 -0.13 -15.49
C MET A 187 -8.52 -0.35 -15.85
N TYR A 188 -8.20 -0.37 -17.12
CA TYR A 188 -6.85 -0.42 -17.66
C TYR A 188 -6.74 0.40 -18.95
N GLY A 189 -5.51 0.57 -19.44
CA GLY A 189 -5.27 1.18 -20.75
C GLY A 189 -5.50 2.69 -20.80
N ALA A 190 -5.46 3.39 -19.67
CA ALA A 190 -5.44 4.84 -19.60
C ALA A 190 -4.03 5.35 -19.24
N ASN A 191 -3.68 6.55 -19.70
CA ASN A 191 -2.45 7.21 -19.27
C ASN A 191 -2.63 7.89 -17.90
N THR A 192 -1.53 8.31 -17.29
CA THR A 192 -1.52 8.88 -15.93
C THR A 192 -2.46 10.08 -15.78
N THR A 193 -2.42 11.02 -16.72
CA THR A 193 -3.27 12.23 -16.68
C THR A 193 -4.76 11.86 -16.73
N THR A 194 -5.12 10.90 -17.56
CA THR A 194 -6.50 10.41 -17.68
C THR A 194 -6.94 9.71 -16.38
N GLU A 195 -6.09 8.90 -15.76
CA GLU A 195 -6.38 8.24 -14.48
C GLU A 195 -6.61 9.26 -13.37
N ILE A 196 -5.74 10.28 -13.26
CA ILE A 196 -5.88 11.39 -12.30
C ILE A 196 -7.19 12.15 -12.56
N THR A 197 -7.52 12.47 -13.81
CA THR A 197 -8.74 13.18 -14.17
C THR A 197 -9.98 12.39 -13.77
N ARG A 198 -10.01 11.08 -14.04
CA ARG A 198 -11.11 10.18 -13.64
C ARG A 198 -11.24 10.05 -12.14
N ALA A 199 -10.13 10.08 -11.41
CA ALA A 199 -10.15 10.09 -9.96
C ALA A 199 -10.76 11.39 -9.42
N LYS A 200 -10.28 12.55 -9.89
CA LYS A 200 -10.77 13.88 -9.50
C LYS A 200 -12.23 14.13 -9.90
N ALA A 201 -12.77 13.41 -10.86
CA ALA A 201 -14.18 13.48 -11.24
C ALA A 201 -15.14 13.02 -10.12
N ASN A 202 -14.65 12.35 -9.06
CA ASN A 202 -15.44 12.03 -7.89
C ASN A 202 -15.70 13.26 -6.99
N GLY A 203 -14.86 14.29 -7.04
CA GLY A 203 -14.96 15.50 -6.23
C GLY A 203 -13.63 15.87 -5.59
N ASP A 204 -13.64 16.87 -4.72
CA ASP A 204 -12.46 17.36 -4.02
C ASP A 204 -11.86 16.28 -3.10
N GLY A 205 -10.54 16.25 -3.01
CA GLY A 205 -9.80 15.27 -2.21
C GLY A 205 -9.66 13.88 -2.85
N TRP A 206 -10.37 13.57 -3.92
CA TRP A 206 -10.22 12.29 -4.61
C TRP A 206 -9.03 12.29 -5.57
N SER A 207 -8.20 11.26 -5.47
CA SER A 207 -6.97 11.12 -6.25
C SER A 207 -6.64 9.66 -6.52
N ILE A 208 -5.64 9.40 -7.35
CA ILE A 208 -4.97 8.08 -7.37
C ILE A 208 -4.04 7.95 -6.16
N GLY A 209 -3.60 6.73 -5.87
CA GLY A 209 -2.70 6.45 -4.74
C GLY A 209 -1.41 7.27 -4.73
N SER A 210 -0.77 7.37 -3.58
CA SER A 210 0.53 8.02 -3.43
C SER A 210 1.55 7.11 -2.79
N TRP A 211 2.84 7.43 -3.00
CA TRP A 211 3.94 6.68 -2.42
C TRP A 211 3.91 6.69 -0.89
N SER A 212 3.59 7.80 -0.24
CA SER A 212 3.48 7.87 1.22
C SER A 212 2.43 6.90 1.78
N LYS A 213 1.27 6.82 1.14
CA LYS A 213 0.20 5.86 1.53
C LYS A 213 0.61 4.41 1.23
N ARG A 214 1.24 4.16 0.06
CA ARG A 214 1.73 2.82 -0.30
C ARG A 214 2.79 2.34 0.69
N ASN A 215 3.81 3.15 0.95
CA ASN A 215 4.88 2.84 1.89
C ASN A 215 4.38 2.60 3.31
N LEU A 216 3.43 3.41 3.81
CA LEU A 216 2.85 3.23 5.14
C LEU A 216 2.16 1.88 5.28
N LEU A 217 1.32 1.50 4.32
CA LEU A 217 0.60 0.23 4.37
C LEU A 217 1.57 -0.96 4.26
N ASP A 218 2.58 -0.89 3.38
CA ASP A 218 3.60 -1.92 3.26
C ASP A 218 4.40 -2.09 4.56
N CYS A 219 4.69 -1.00 5.29
CA CYS A 219 5.32 -1.08 6.62
C CYS A 219 4.41 -1.78 7.64
N MET A 220 3.12 -1.44 7.67
CA MET A 220 2.16 -2.10 8.56
C MET A 220 2.11 -3.61 8.31
N LEU A 221 2.05 -4.03 7.05
CA LEU A 221 2.05 -5.45 6.68
C LEU A 221 3.31 -6.18 7.16
N LYS A 222 4.50 -5.60 6.94
CA LYS A 222 5.77 -6.19 7.36
C LYS A 222 5.90 -6.29 8.89
N ILE A 223 5.44 -5.27 9.61
CA ILE A 223 5.49 -5.26 11.07
C ILE A 223 4.58 -6.36 11.64
N ILE A 224 3.32 -6.44 11.20
CA ILE A 224 2.41 -7.45 11.77
C ILE A 224 2.79 -8.88 11.41
N SER A 225 3.38 -9.11 10.22
CA SER A 225 3.75 -10.45 9.75
C SER A 225 5.18 -10.87 10.11
N LYS A 226 6.04 -9.92 10.53
CA LYS A 226 7.46 -10.17 10.83
C LYS A 226 8.23 -10.84 9.69
N THR A 227 7.90 -10.52 8.45
CA THR A 227 8.58 -11.07 7.27
C THR A 227 8.63 -10.05 6.14
N ASP A 228 9.65 -10.18 5.29
CA ASP A 228 9.74 -9.43 4.03
C ASP A 228 8.96 -10.09 2.88
N ASN A 229 8.50 -11.34 3.05
CA ASN A 229 7.71 -12.06 2.04
C ASN A 229 6.21 -11.89 2.30
N SER A 230 5.60 -10.90 1.64
CA SER A 230 4.18 -10.60 1.79
C SER A 230 3.27 -11.71 1.25
N GLN A 231 3.67 -12.37 0.17
CA GLN A 231 2.87 -13.43 -0.46
C GLN A 231 2.73 -14.64 0.46
N THR A 232 3.80 -15.01 1.16
CA THR A 232 3.75 -16.10 2.15
C THR A 232 2.83 -15.76 3.32
N ALA A 233 2.91 -14.52 3.81
CA ALA A 233 2.16 -14.09 4.99
C ALA A 233 0.67 -13.88 4.73
N PHE A 234 0.29 -13.32 3.57
CA PHE A 234 -1.08 -12.84 3.34
C PHE A 234 -1.80 -13.53 2.17
N GLY A 235 -1.10 -14.16 1.26
CA GLY A 235 -1.64 -14.79 0.05
C GLY A 235 -0.88 -14.41 -1.21
N GLN A 236 -0.93 -15.29 -2.21
CA GLN A 236 -0.18 -15.09 -3.45
C GLN A 236 -0.72 -13.93 -4.29
N GLY A 237 -2.02 -13.66 -4.23
CA GLY A 237 -2.70 -12.75 -5.15
C GLY A 237 -2.87 -13.36 -6.54
N GLN A 238 -3.69 -12.73 -7.39
CA GLN A 238 -3.82 -13.17 -8.79
C GLN A 238 -2.58 -12.76 -9.57
N THR A 239 -1.60 -13.62 -9.64
CA THR A 239 -0.31 -13.38 -10.31
C THR A 239 -0.12 -14.21 -11.57
N THR A 240 -1.06 -15.13 -11.86
CA THR A 240 -1.18 -15.91 -13.09
C THR A 240 -2.59 -15.79 -13.67
N GLY A 241 -2.82 -16.36 -14.84
CA GLY A 241 -4.13 -16.35 -15.49
C GLY A 241 -4.26 -15.34 -16.63
N TYR A 242 -3.15 -14.68 -17.02
CA TYR A 242 -3.15 -13.82 -18.21
C TYR A 242 -3.57 -14.60 -19.45
N VAL A 243 -4.43 -13.98 -20.25
CA VAL A 243 -4.81 -14.41 -21.59
C VAL A 243 -4.64 -13.22 -22.56
N ASP A 244 -4.13 -13.46 -23.76
CA ASP A 244 -3.97 -12.41 -24.77
C ASP A 244 -5.29 -12.20 -25.54
N ASP A 245 -6.32 -11.77 -24.81
CA ASP A 245 -7.67 -11.58 -25.36
C ASP A 245 -8.41 -10.49 -24.57
N ALA A 246 -8.65 -9.35 -25.22
CA ALA A 246 -9.38 -8.24 -24.64
C ALA A 246 -10.85 -8.57 -24.32
N SER A 247 -11.47 -9.51 -25.05
CA SER A 247 -12.85 -9.95 -24.76
C SER A 247 -12.98 -10.72 -23.45
N GLN A 248 -11.85 -11.26 -22.93
CA GLN A 248 -11.71 -11.93 -21.65
C GLN A 248 -11.02 -11.02 -20.60
N ASN A 249 -11.01 -9.70 -20.81
CA ASN A 249 -10.34 -8.72 -19.95
C ASN A 249 -8.86 -9.07 -19.66
N TYR A 250 -8.16 -9.70 -20.61
CA TYR A 250 -6.79 -10.17 -20.45
C TYR A 250 -6.55 -11.10 -19.25
N GLY A 251 -7.61 -11.74 -18.75
CA GLY A 251 -7.57 -12.64 -17.60
C GLY A 251 -7.64 -11.91 -16.24
N HIS A 252 -7.90 -10.60 -16.21
CA HIS A 252 -8.14 -9.89 -14.95
C HIS A 252 -9.40 -10.42 -14.27
N LEU A 253 -9.30 -10.71 -12.97
CA LEU A 253 -10.48 -10.96 -12.14
C LEU A 253 -11.30 -9.70 -11.97
N PRO A 254 -12.63 -9.82 -11.87
CA PRO A 254 -13.48 -8.70 -11.46
C PRO A 254 -13.15 -8.29 -10.01
N THR A 255 -13.50 -7.08 -9.65
CA THR A 255 -13.36 -6.57 -8.28
C THR A 255 -14.35 -7.24 -7.32
N GLY A 256 -13.98 -7.33 -6.04
CA GLY A 256 -14.91 -7.79 -5.00
C GLY A 256 -15.01 -9.31 -4.87
N THR A 257 -14.07 -10.08 -5.41
CA THR A 257 -14.06 -11.54 -5.28
C THR A 257 -13.86 -12.04 -3.85
N LEU A 258 -13.38 -11.16 -2.96
CA LEU A 258 -13.21 -11.43 -1.53
C LEU A 258 -14.11 -10.53 -0.64
N ALA A 259 -15.18 -9.96 -1.19
CA ALA A 259 -16.07 -9.08 -0.45
C ALA A 259 -16.80 -9.77 0.73
N ASP A 260 -16.88 -11.09 0.72
CA ASP A 260 -17.44 -11.94 1.80
C ASP A 260 -16.38 -12.38 2.84
N LYS A 261 -15.17 -11.83 2.78
CA LYS A 261 -14.06 -12.14 3.69
C LYS A 261 -13.79 -10.99 4.66
N GLY A 262 -13.12 -11.33 5.77
CA GLY A 262 -12.74 -10.38 6.80
C GLY A 262 -11.68 -9.36 6.39
N GLN A 263 -11.01 -8.75 7.36
CA GLN A 263 -10.02 -7.69 7.18
C GLN A 263 -8.81 -8.14 6.36
N PHE A 264 -8.41 -9.40 6.51
CA PHE A 264 -7.31 -10.04 5.77
C PHE A 264 -7.77 -11.38 5.23
N PHE A 265 -7.42 -11.68 4.00
CA PHE A 265 -7.65 -13.00 3.42
C PHE A 265 -6.79 -13.20 2.17
N GLY A 266 -6.35 -14.42 1.94
CA GLY A 266 -5.65 -14.80 0.72
C GLY A 266 -5.51 -16.30 0.56
N TYR A 267 -5.16 -16.71 -0.65
CA TYR A 267 -4.95 -18.09 -1.03
C TYR A 267 -3.47 -18.38 -1.24
N SER A 268 -3.08 -19.64 -1.10
CA SER A 268 -1.72 -20.11 -1.41
C SER A 268 -1.48 -20.32 -2.90
N ASP A 269 -2.53 -20.29 -3.71
CA ASP A 269 -2.43 -20.34 -5.17
C ASP A 269 -2.32 -18.94 -5.78
N LYS A 270 -2.05 -18.87 -7.07
CA LYS A 270 -1.76 -17.63 -7.83
C LYS A 270 -2.94 -17.16 -8.68
N THR A 271 -4.12 -17.73 -8.49
CA THR A 271 -5.29 -17.48 -9.35
C THR A 271 -6.39 -16.67 -8.67
N HIS A 272 -6.25 -16.38 -7.38
CA HIS A 272 -7.20 -15.63 -6.57
C HIS A 272 -6.60 -14.30 -6.09
N GLU A 273 -7.48 -13.35 -5.76
CA GLU A 273 -7.07 -12.09 -5.15
C GLU A 273 -6.50 -12.27 -3.74
N VAL A 274 -5.82 -11.23 -3.26
CA VAL A 274 -5.41 -11.07 -1.88
C VAL A 274 -6.11 -9.85 -1.29
N LYS A 275 -6.44 -9.93 0.00
CA LYS A 275 -7.07 -8.85 0.77
C LYS A 275 -6.25 -8.54 2.01
N VAL A 276 -5.89 -7.28 2.19
CA VAL A 276 -5.16 -6.78 3.34
C VAL A 276 -5.83 -5.50 3.84
N PHE A 277 -6.13 -5.38 5.15
CA PHE A 277 -6.84 -4.23 5.71
C PHE A 277 -8.11 -3.85 4.93
N TYR A 278 -8.93 -4.81 4.54
CA TYR A 278 -10.12 -4.65 3.67
C TYR A 278 -9.81 -4.18 2.24
N ILE A 279 -8.56 -4.11 1.83
CA ILE A 279 -8.13 -3.69 0.49
C ILE A 279 -7.85 -4.94 -0.35
N GLU A 280 -8.65 -5.20 -1.36
CA GLU A 280 -8.35 -6.24 -2.36
C GLU A 280 -7.31 -5.74 -3.37
N LYS A 281 -6.56 -6.68 -3.94
CA LYS A 281 -5.62 -6.37 -5.03
C LYS A 281 -4.49 -5.40 -4.61
N TRP A 282 -3.93 -5.53 -3.40
CA TRP A 282 -2.74 -4.75 -3.04
C TRP A 282 -1.50 -5.18 -3.85
N TRP A 283 -1.50 -6.41 -4.34
CA TRP A 283 -0.61 -6.92 -5.38
C TRP A 283 -1.33 -7.93 -6.26
N GLY A 284 -0.76 -8.19 -7.47
CA GLY A 284 -1.36 -9.06 -8.48
C GLY A 284 -2.44 -8.37 -9.30
N ASN A 285 -3.13 -9.15 -10.12
CA ASN A 285 -4.20 -8.79 -11.04
C ASN A 285 -3.77 -7.72 -12.07
N ARG A 286 -3.61 -6.45 -11.64
CA ARG A 286 -3.23 -5.32 -12.48
C ARG A 286 -2.28 -4.38 -11.71
N TRP A 287 -1.26 -3.83 -12.36
CA TRP A 287 -0.40 -2.78 -11.83
C TRP A 287 -1.20 -1.56 -11.42
N ASP A 288 -0.92 -1.03 -10.23
CA ASP A 288 -1.44 0.25 -9.79
C ASP A 288 -0.41 1.37 -9.95
N ARG A 289 -0.80 2.40 -10.71
CA ARG A 289 -0.05 3.64 -10.84
C ARG A 289 -0.24 4.49 -9.60
N ILE A 290 0.84 5.09 -9.10
CA ILE A 290 0.82 5.95 -7.93
C ILE A 290 1.58 7.26 -8.18
N ASN A 291 1.20 8.29 -7.45
CA ASN A 291 1.90 9.58 -7.39
C ASN A 291 3.05 9.55 -6.37
N GLY A 292 3.94 10.53 -6.47
CA GLY A 292 4.93 10.84 -5.43
C GLY A 292 6.24 10.07 -5.52
N LEU A 293 6.41 9.17 -6.50
CA LEU A 293 7.67 8.47 -6.75
C LEU A 293 7.95 8.42 -8.25
N LEU A 294 9.12 8.89 -8.66
CA LEU A 294 9.55 8.97 -10.04
C LEU A 294 10.99 8.48 -10.19
N MET A 295 11.36 8.08 -11.40
CA MET A 295 12.75 7.96 -11.82
C MET A 295 13.02 9.00 -12.91
N VAL A 296 14.04 9.82 -12.73
CA VAL A 296 14.42 10.88 -13.67
C VAL A 296 15.93 10.79 -13.91
N GLY A 297 16.33 10.48 -15.15
CA GLY A 297 17.75 10.30 -15.50
C GLY A 297 18.44 9.21 -14.66
N GLY A 298 17.70 8.18 -14.29
CA GLY A 298 18.17 7.08 -13.45
C GLY A 298 18.16 7.34 -11.95
N GLU A 299 17.91 8.56 -11.51
CA GLU A 299 17.82 8.92 -10.11
C GLU A 299 16.37 8.76 -9.60
N ILE A 300 16.20 8.14 -8.46
CA ILE A 300 14.87 8.02 -7.83
C ILE A 300 14.59 9.30 -7.06
N LEU A 301 13.45 9.91 -7.39
CA LEU A 301 12.93 11.13 -6.77
C LEU A 301 11.63 10.81 -6.03
N ALA A 302 11.48 11.34 -4.81
CA ALA A 302 10.26 11.18 -4.01
C ALA A 302 9.69 12.53 -3.57
N LYS A 303 8.37 12.61 -3.53
CA LYS A 303 7.62 13.68 -2.87
C LYS A 303 6.58 13.02 -1.97
N MET A 304 6.76 13.16 -0.65
CA MET A 304 5.95 12.43 0.32
C MET A 304 4.57 13.05 0.53
N ARG A 305 4.40 14.34 0.22
CA ARG A 305 3.19 15.14 0.44
C ARG A 305 2.70 15.76 -0.86
N PRO A 306 1.37 15.87 -1.07
CA PRO A 306 0.83 16.56 -2.24
C PRO A 306 1.15 18.08 -2.21
N PRO A 307 0.96 18.83 -3.31
CA PRO A 307 0.54 18.34 -4.61
C PRO A 307 1.66 17.63 -5.37
N TYR A 308 1.27 16.68 -6.23
CA TYR A 308 2.20 15.90 -7.04
C TYR A 308 2.22 16.37 -8.50
N ASN A 309 3.32 16.10 -9.21
CA ASN A 309 3.45 16.29 -10.66
C ASN A 309 4.16 15.08 -11.29
N LEU A 310 4.26 15.10 -12.61
CA LEU A 310 4.85 14.02 -13.40
C LEU A 310 6.23 14.37 -13.99
N THR A 311 6.80 15.50 -13.58
CA THR A 311 8.09 16.03 -14.06
C THR A 311 9.22 15.88 -13.04
N GLY A 312 8.88 15.72 -11.75
CA GLY A 312 9.83 15.71 -10.64
C GLY A 312 10.15 17.09 -10.07
N GLU A 313 9.50 18.16 -10.53
CA GLU A 313 9.67 19.49 -9.93
C GLU A 313 9.19 19.50 -8.48
N GLY A 314 10.07 19.96 -7.56
CA GLY A 314 9.80 19.94 -6.13
C GLY A 314 9.87 18.56 -5.47
N PHE A 315 10.32 17.54 -6.19
CA PHE A 315 10.66 16.25 -5.61
C PHE A 315 12.08 16.30 -5.06
N GLU A 316 12.36 15.42 -4.10
CA GLU A 316 13.67 15.30 -3.48
C GLU A 316 14.37 14.01 -3.94
N LYS A 317 15.70 14.08 -4.03
CA LYS A 317 16.53 12.94 -4.37
C LYS A 317 16.60 11.95 -3.21
N VAL A 318 16.25 10.69 -3.48
CA VAL A 318 16.35 9.61 -2.47
C VAL A 318 17.80 9.16 -2.25
N GLY A 319 18.68 9.48 -3.22
CA GLY A 319 20.08 9.02 -3.23
C GLY A 319 20.19 7.55 -3.62
N ILE A 320 19.35 7.11 -4.55
CA ILE A 320 19.40 5.82 -5.23
C ILE A 320 19.43 6.07 -6.73
N THR A 321 20.38 5.46 -7.40
CA THR A 321 20.56 5.63 -8.84
C THR A 321 20.68 4.26 -9.53
N PHE A 322 19.99 4.12 -10.66
CA PHE A 322 20.10 2.99 -11.58
C PHE A 322 20.50 3.46 -12.96
N THR A 323 21.18 2.61 -13.73
CA THR A 323 21.63 2.93 -15.08
C THR A 323 21.10 1.91 -16.07
N GLY A 324 20.61 2.40 -17.22
CA GLY A 324 20.06 1.57 -18.29
C GLY A 324 18.57 1.24 -18.14
N ASN A 325 18.10 0.34 -18.98
CA ASN A 325 16.75 -0.22 -18.96
C ASN A 325 16.86 -1.70 -18.64
N SER A 326 16.52 -2.09 -17.41
CA SER A 326 16.71 -3.45 -16.93
C SER A 326 15.78 -3.78 -15.77
N SER A 327 15.97 -4.96 -15.18
CA SER A 327 15.13 -5.46 -14.09
C SER A 327 15.86 -6.54 -13.30
N GLY A 328 15.33 -6.89 -12.14
CA GLY A 328 15.84 -7.99 -11.33
C GLY A 328 15.10 -8.14 -10.01
N TRP A 329 15.33 -9.25 -9.34
CA TRP A 329 14.85 -9.48 -7.98
C TRP A 329 15.54 -8.49 -7.03
N GLN A 330 14.79 -7.86 -6.16
CA GLN A 330 15.32 -6.92 -5.19
C GLN A 330 16.29 -7.62 -4.23
N LYS A 331 17.47 -7.03 -4.03
CA LYS A 331 18.47 -7.52 -3.08
C LYS A 331 18.61 -6.57 -1.90
N ASN A 332 18.95 -5.32 -2.15
CA ASN A 332 19.05 -4.31 -1.11
C ASN A 332 17.95 -3.27 -1.25
N THR A 333 17.58 -2.72 -0.12
CA THR A 333 16.69 -1.59 0.03
C THR A 333 17.40 -0.48 0.82
N LYS A 334 16.91 0.73 0.68
CA LYS A 334 17.31 1.89 1.48
C LYS A 334 16.10 2.43 2.22
N SER A 335 16.18 2.46 3.53
CA SER A 335 15.15 3.05 4.38
C SER A 335 15.57 4.47 4.80
N SER A 336 14.68 5.42 4.58
CA SER A 336 14.87 6.83 4.91
C SER A 336 13.51 7.49 5.14
N ARG A 337 13.49 8.81 5.41
CA ARG A 337 12.25 9.58 5.47
C ARG A 337 11.39 9.49 4.18
N PHE A 338 11.99 9.06 3.07
CA PHE A 338 11.30 8.83 1.80
C PHE A 338 10.69 7.43 1.67
N GLY A 339 10.70 6.65 2.73
CA GLY A 339 10.23 5.28 2.71
C GLY A 339 11.35 4.27 2.47
N ARG A 340 10.95 3.02 2.27
CA ARG A 340 11.84 1.89 1.98
C ARG A 340 11.79 1.59 0.48
N ILE A 341 12.89 1.88 -0.21
CA ILE A 341 12.97 1.80 -1.66
C ILE A 341 14.10 0.85 -2.07
N VAL A 342 13.88 0.04 -3.10
CA VAL A 342 14.89 -0.84 -3.67
C VAL A 342 16.12 -0.05 -4.13
N SER A 343 17.30 -0.50 -3.74
CA SER A 343 18.59 0.15 -4.07
C SER A 343 19.53 -0.74 -4.89
N SER A 344 19.30 -2.05 -4.94
CA SER A 344 20.00 -2.97 -5.84
C SER A 344 19.17 -4.22 -6.13
N VAL A 345 19.48 -4.87 -7.25
CA VAL A 345 18.92 -6.15 -7.66
C VAL A 345 19.95 -7.27 -7.51
N GLY A 346 19.50 -8.54 -7.53
CA GLY A 346 20.34 -9.72 -7.36
C GLY A 346 19.84 -10.69 -6.28
N GLY A 347 18.59 -10.53 -5.85
CA GLY A 347 17.86 -11.46 -4.98
C GLY A 347 17.18 -12.58 -5.78
N SER A 348 16.12 -13.15 -5.21
CA SER A 348 15.26 -14.19 -5.81
C SER A 348 13.85 -14.13 -5.25
N SER A 349 12.95 -14.97 -5.77
CA SER A 349 11.58 -15.12 -5.24
C SER A 349 11.50 -15.64 -3.78
N SER A 350 12.60 -16.09 -3.23
CA SER A 350 12.68 -16.65 -1.87
C SER A 350 13.70 -15.94 -0.97
N THR A 351 14.32 -14.86 -1.45
CA THR A 351 15.33 -14.13 -0.70
C THR A 351 15.05 -12.63 -0.64
N TYR A 352 15.46 -11.98 0.44
CA TYR A 352 15.32 -10.56 0.72
C TYR A 352 13.86 -10.12 0.75
N THR A 353 13.40 -9.25 -0.17
CA THR A 353 12.00 -8.82 -0.25
C THR A 353 11.10 -9.84 -0.93
N CYS A 354 11.68 -10.82 -1.63
CA CYS A 354 10.99 -11.78 -2.49
C CYS A 354 10.22 -11.16 -3.66
N ASP A 355 10.41 -9.88 -3.94
CA ASP A 355 9.73 -9.11 -4.96
C ASP A 355 10.70 -8.62 -6.04
N TYR A 356 10.15 -8.27 -7.20
CA TYR A 356 10.91 -7.88 -8.37
C TYR A 356 10.96 -6.36 -8.55
N PHE A 357 11.84 -5.86 -9.41
CA PHE A 357 11.98 -4.44 -9.73
C PHE A 357 12.30 -4.23 -11.20
N TRP A 358 11.62 -3.25 -11.83
CA TRP A 358 11.89 -2.79 -13.19
C TRP A 358 12.29 -1.32 -13.16
N TYR A 359 13.32 -0.96 -13.96
CA TYR A 359 13.79 0.42 -14.08
C TYR A 359 14.21 0.79 -15.48
N ASN A 360 14.08 2.07 -15.82
CA ASN A 360 14.56 2.64 -17.06
C ASN A 360 15.07 4.07 -16.82
N SER A 361 16.38 4.27 -16.87
CA SER A 361 17.03 5.56 -16.64
C SER A 361 16.91 6.54 -17.81
N GLU A 362 16.44 6.09 -18.96
CA GLU A 362 16.39 6.88 -20.21
C GLU A 362 15.13 7.73 -20.33
N ILE A 363 14.15 7.53 -19.44
CA ILE A 363 12.85 8.22 -19.45
C ILE A 363 12.53 8.80 -18.07
N ILE A 364 11.55 9.70 -18.00
CA ILE A 364 10.87 10.02 -16.75
C ILE A 364 9.83 8.91 -16.51
N ALA A 365 10.09 8.04 -15.54
CA ALA A 365 9.21 6.95 -15.20
C ALA A 365 8.35 7.27 -13.98
N VAL A 366 7.06 6.93 -14.06
CA VAL A 366 6.09 7.04 -12.95
C VAL A 366 5.93 5.67 -12.29
N ALA A 367 5.86 5.64 -10.97
CA ALA A 367 5.82 4.39 -10.23
C ALA A 367 4.55 3.57 -10.48
N LEU A 368 4.75 2.27 -10.71
CA LEU A 368 3.73 1.23 -10.72
C LEU A 368 4.06 0.22 -9.61
N CYS A 369 3.05 -0.24 -8.89
CA CYS A 369 3.21 -1.13 -7.74
C CYS A 369 2.38 -2.40 -7.86
N GLY A 370 2.83 -3.47 -7.18
CA GLY A 370 2.09 -4.70 -6.91
C GLY A 370 2.17 -5.79 -7.97
N GLY A 371 2.41 -5.45 -9.24
CA GLY A 371 2.42 -6.44 -10.32
C GLY A 371 1.05 -6.78 -10.89
N SER A 372 0.99 -7.86 -11.68
CA SER A 372 -0.22 -8.23 -12.42
C SER A 372 -0.37 -9.75 -12.56
N CYS A 373 -1.49 -10.16 -13.16
CA CYS A 373 -1.80 -11.56 -13.49
C CYS A 373 -0.87 -12.22 -14.51
N SER A 374 0.18 -11.52 -14.97
CA SER A 374 1.22 -12.06 -15.86
C SER A 374 2.62 -12.11 -15.23
N ASN A 375 2.76 -11.74 -13.95
CA ASN A 375 4.09 -11.58 -13.33
C ASN A 375 4.52 -12.74 -12.41
N GLY A 376 3.61 -13.67 -12.06
CA GLY A 376 3.96 -14.85 -11.26
C GLY A 376 4.56 -14.49 -9.90
N ASP A 377 5.64 -15.17 -9.54
CA ASP A 377 6.34 -15.00 -8.25
C ASP A 377 6.95 -13.60 -8.06
N SER A 378 7.09 -12.81 -9.12
CA SER A 378 7.63 -11.45 -9.05
C SER A 378 6.75 -10.48 -8.25
N CYS A 379 5.44 -10.78 -8.12
CA CYS A 379 4.48 -9.93 -7.44
C CYS A 379 4.69 -9.91 -5.92
N GLY A 380 4.20 -8.86 -5.29
CA GLY A 380 4.15 -8.70 -3.84
C GLY A 380 4.00 -7.23 -3.45
N ALA A 381 3.94 -6.97 -2.15
CA ALA A 381 3.73 -5.64 -1.62
C ALA A 381 4.82 -4.65 -2.04
N ALA A 382 6.09 -5.09 -2.08
CA ALA A 382 7.22 -4.26 -2.46
C ALA A 382 7.55 -4.29 -3.97
N TYR A 383 6.77 -5.00 -4.80
CA TYR A 383 7.00 -5.03 -6.25
C TYR A 383 6.82 -3.64 -6.85
N LEU A 384 7.90 -3.09 -7.37
CA LEU A 384 7.98 -1.73 -7.89
C LEU A 384 8.44 -1.75 -9.34
N ARG A 385 7.85 -0.86 -10.15
CA ARG A 385 8.27 -0.64 -11.54
C ARG A 385 8.44 0.85 -11.80
N LEU A 386 9.65 1.26 -12.16
CA LEU A 386 10.06 2.59 -12.58
C LEU A 386 10.63 2.54 -14.02
N SER A 387 9.84 1.98 -14.93
CA SER A 387 10.23 1.82 -16.34
C SER A 387 9.16 2.24 -17.35
N ASN A 388 8.05 2.85 -16.88
CA ASN A 388 6.98 3.33 -17.73
C ASN A 388 6.77 4.83 -17.53
N GLY A 389 6.71 5.57 -18.63
CA GLY A 389 6.42 7.00 -18.61
C GLY A 389 4.94 7.30 -18.34
N ALA A 390 4.64 8.57 -18.05
CA ALA A 390 3.29 9.02 -17.76
C ALA A 390 2.29 8.80 -18.91
N SER A 391 2.76 8.78 -20.16
CA SER A 391 1.93 8.55 -21.36
C SER A 391 1.60 7.06 -21.59
N THR A 392 2.23 6.15 -20.88
CA THR A 392 2.01 4.71 -21.08
C THR A 392 0.57 4.35 -20.74
N ALA A 393 -0.13 3.75 -21.72
CA ALA A 393 -1.49 3.25 -21.60
C ALA A 393 -1.49 1.79 -22.09
N TYR A 394 -1.60 0.85 -21.16
CA TYR A 394 -1.43 -0.57 -21.47
C TYR A 394 -2.46 -1.43 -20.74
N TRP A 395 -2.80 -2.61 -21.26
CA TRP A 395 -3.84 -3.48 -20.72
C TRP A 395 -3.61 -3.87 -19.25
N VAL A 396 -2.38 -3.88 -18.81
CA VAL A 396 -1.94 -4.33 -17.50
C VAL A 396 -1.79 -3.20 -16.48
N ILE A 397 -2.00 -1.95 -16.91
CA ILE A 397 -1.77 -0.75 -16.07
C ILE A 397 -3.08 0.00 -15.85
N GLY A 398 -3.33 0.38 -14.61
CA GLY A 398 -4.41 1.26 -14.19
C GLY A 398 -4.08 1.91 -12.85
N ALA A 399 -5.10 2.45 -12.21
CA ALA A 399 -4.98 3.10 -10.90
C ALA A 399 -6.18 2.74 -10.02
N SER A 400 -6.02 2.89 -8.72
CA SER A 400 -7.09 2.78 -7.74
C SER A 400 -7.35 4.13 -7.08
N ILE A 401 -8.59 4.34 -6.60
CA ILE A 401 -9.06 5.63 -6.09
C ILE A 401 -8.79 5.76 -4.59
N PHE A 402 -8.24 6.88 -4.18
CA PHE A 402 -7.99 7.24 -2.77
C PHE A 402 -8.70 8.54 -2.45
N LEU A 403 -8.95 8.78 -1.17
CA LEU A 403 -9.53 10.03 -0.69
C LEU A 403 -8.65 10.66 0.38
N GLU A 404 -8.43 11.97 0.27
CA GLU A 404 -8.00 12.81 1.38
C GLU A 404 -9.23 13.17 2.20
N GLN A 405 -9.19 12.94 3.53
CA GLN A 405 -10.32 13.30 4.40
C GLN A 405 -10.69 14.77 4.20
N PRO A 406 -11.96 15.11 3.93
CA PRO A 406 -12.40 16.50 3.83
C PRO A 406 -12.11 17.28 5.12
N ILE A 407 -11.87 18.59 4.99
CA ILE A 407 -11.84 19.49 6.13
C ILE A 407 -13.29 19.59 6.64
N ALA A 408 -13.48 19.38 7.93
CA ALA A 408 -14.79 19.61 8.54
C ALA A 408 -15.18 21.09 8.35
N ALA A 409 -16.38 21.32 7.83
CA ALA A 409 -16.92 22.67 7.60
C ALA A 409 -17.19 23.41 8.92
#